data_c65823295b0b3b246afb25d33a4c2e17
#
_entry.id   c65823295b0b3b246afb25d33a4c2e17
#
_cell.length_a   1.000
_cell.length_b   1.000
_cell.length_c   1.000
_cell.angle_alpha   90.00
_cell.angle_beta   90.00
_cell.angle_gamma   90.00
#
_symmetry.space_group_name_H-M   'P 1'
#
loop_
_entity.id
_entity.type
_entity.pdbx_description
1 polymer ?
#
loop_
_entity_poly.entity_id
_entity_poly.type
_entity_poly.pdbx_seq_one_letter_code
_entity_poly.pdbx_strand_id
1 'polypeptide(L)'
;FEIDYMGRGPKETRTHIVEDLVVVRLKGVLTPAEEQLTKSVDGKELVKKMRSTLIDKARPLLYQVIGDITGTKILDLHTDISTESGERVFVFALENNLEKTLVRK
;
A
#
# COMPACT_ATOMS: atom_id res chain seq x y z
N PHE A 1 -0.03 -8.02 5.71
CA PHE A 1 0.53 -6.75 6.22
C PHE A 1 -0.50 -5.90 6.96
N GLU A 2 -1.63 -5.57 6.31
CA GLU A 2 -2.66 -4.73 6.95
C GLU A 2 -3.22 -5.38 8.22
N ILE A 3 -3.39 -6.69 8.22
CA ILE A 3 -3.88 -7.42 9.40
C ILE A 3 -2.90 -7.28 10.56
N ASP A 4 -1.59 -7.44 10.30
CA ASP A 4 -0.56 -7.40 11.34
C ASP A 4 -0.39 -6.02 11.95
N TYR A 5 -0.46 -4.97 11.14
CA TYR A 5 -0.20 -3.61 11.59
C TYR A 5 -1.46 -2.81 11.94
N MET A 6 -2.58 -3.14 11.33
CA MET A 6 -3.82 -2.39 11.53
C MET A 6 -4.92 -3.20 12.22
N GLY A 7 -4.68 -4.48 12.47
CA GLY A 7 -5.66 -5.36 13.11
C GLY A 7 -6.82 -5.76 12.22
N ARG A 8 -6.75 -5.44 10.93
CA ARG A 8 -7.82 -5.72 9.98
C ARG A 8 -7.27 -5.71 8.56
N GLY A 9 -7.68 -6.69 7.74
CA GLY A 9 -7.35 -6.72 6.34
C GLY A 9 -8.28 -5.85 5.51
N PRO A 10 -7.90 -5.54 4.26
CA PRO A 10 -8.74 -4.78 3.34
C PRO A 10 -9.94 -5.62 2.88
N LYS A 11 -11.01 -4.93 2.46
CA LYS A 11 -12.19 -5.59 1.89
C LYS A 11 -11.92 -6.10 0.49
N GLU A 12 -11.05 -5.45 -0.26
CA GLU A 12 -10.71 -5.81 -1.63
C GLU A 12 -9.25 -5.44 -1.90
N THR A 13 -8.54 -6.31 -2.61
CA THR A 13 -7.16 -6.08 -3.03
C THR A 13 -7.05 -6.29 -4.52
N ARG A 14 -6.45 -5.34 -5.24
CA ARG A 14 -6.17 -5.44 -6.67
C ARG A 14 -4.72 -5.09 -6.93
N THR A 15 -4.06 -5.90 -7.73
CA THR A 15 -2.65 -5.70 -8.09
C THR A 15 -2.52 -5.60 -9.59
N HIS A 16 -1.78 -4.58 -10.04
CA HIS A 16 -1.50 -4.33 -11.45
C HIS A 16 -0.01 -4.19 -11.66
N ILE A 17 0.49 -4.77 -12.74
CA ILE A 17 1.89 -4.65 -13.13
C ILE A 17 1.94 -3.81 -14.40
N VAL A 18 2.65 -2.67 -14.33
CA VAL A 18 2.80 -1.74 -15.44
C VAL A 18 4.28 -1.45 -15.61
N GLU A 19 4.90 -2.07 -16.62
CA GLU A 19 6.33 -1.92 -16.89
C GLU A 19 7.17 -2.26 -15.68
N ASP A 20 7.88 -1.28 -15.10
CA ASP A 20 8.72 -1.45 -13.91
C ASP A 20 8.00 -1.02 -12.63
N LEU A 21 6.67 -0.98 -12.65
CA LEU A 21 5.85 -0.63 -11.49
C LEU A 21 4.92 -1.77 -11.09
N VAL A 22 4.77 -1.95 -9.79
CA VAL A 22 3.71 -2.79 -9.22
C VAL A 22 2.77 -1.87 -8.46
N VAL A 23 1.50 -1.84 -8.87
CA VAL A 23 0.47 -1.00 -8.23
C VAL A 23 -0.47 -1.92 -7.45
N VAL A 24 -0.57 -1.69 -6.16
CA VAL A 24 -1.47 -2.44 -5.28
C VAL A 24 -2.54 -1.51 -4.75
N ARG A 25 -3.80 -1.86 -5.00
CA ARG A 25 -4.95 -1.09 -4.51
C ARG A 25 -5.65 -1.89 -3.43
N LEU A 26 -5.78 -1.30 -2.25
CA LEU A 26 -6.48 -1.90 -1.11
C LEU A 26 -7.71 -1.06 -0.81
N LYS A 27 -8.89 -1.65 -0.93
CA LYS A 27 -10.15 -0.94 -0.64
C LYS A 27 -10.68 -1.33 0.72
N GLY A 28 -11.35 -0.39 1.38
CA GLY A 28 -11.98 -0.63 2.66
C GLY A 28 -11.00 -0.90 3.79
N VAL A 29 -9.88 -0.17 3.82
CA VAL A 29 -8.83 -0.39 4.83
C VAL A 29 -9.13 0.30 6.16
N LEU A 30 -10.02 1.29 6.19
CA LEU A 30 -10.32 2.02 7.42
C LEU A 30 -11.11 1.14 8.40
N THR A 31 -10.70 1.17 9.66
CA THR A 31 -11.46 0.54 10.73
C THR A 31 -12.69 1.39 11.08
N PRO A 32 -13.70 0.83 11.76
CA PRO A 32 -14.85 1.63 12.20
C PRO A 32 -14.45 2.85 13.05
N ALA A 33 -13.44 2.69 13.91
CA ALA A 33 -12.95 3.80 14.73
C ALA A 33 -12.34 4.90 13.85
N GLU A 34 -11.57 4.51 12.84
CA GLU A 34 -10.98 5.47 11.90
C GLU A 34 -12.05 6.16 11.07
N GLU A 35 -13.09 5.43 10.64
CA GLU A 35 -14.20 6.01 9.91
C GLU A 35 -14.88 7.11 10.73
N GLN A 36 -15.04 6.92 12.05
CA GLN A 36 -15.57 7.95 12.92
C GLN A 36 -14.66 9.17 12.98
N LEU A 37 -13.36 8.97 13.06
CA LEU A 37 -12.39 10.06 13.08
C LEU A 37 -12.40 10.88 11.78
N THR A 38 -12.66 10.25 10.64
CA THR A 38 -12.65 10.95 9.36
C THR A 38 -13.83 11.89 9.14
N LYS A 39 -14.77 11.96 10.09
CA LYS A 39 -15.89 12.90 10.05
C LYS A 39 -15.48 14.33 10.33
N SER A 40 -14.27 14.55 10.86
CA SER A 40 -13.72 15.88 11.10
C SER A 40 -12.39 16.06 10.37
N VAL A 41 -12.00 17.31 10.12
CA VAL A 41 -10.72 17.62 9.47
C VAL A 41 -9.55 17.14 10.35
N ASP A 42 -9.63 17.43 11.64
CA ASP A 42 -8.59 17.02 12.59
C ASP A 42 -8.45 15.50 12.65
N GLY A 43 -9.56 14.78 12.63
CA GLY A 43 -9.57 13.32 12.64
C GLY A 43 -8.98 12.73 11.37
N LYS A 44 -9.26 13.33 10.21
CA LYS A 44 -8.66 12.90 8.94
C LYS A 44 -7.14 13.02 8.97
N GLU A 45 -6.63 14.13 9.46
CA GLU A 45 -5.20 14.37 9.59
C GLU A 45 -4.55 13.37 10.54
N LEU A 46 -5.22 13.07 11.64
CA LEU A 46 -4.73 12.11 12.63
C LEU A 46 -4.62 10.71 12.04
N VAL A 47 -5.63 10.26 11.30
CA VAL A 47 -5.63 8.95 10.63
C VAL A 47 -4.50 8.88 9.61
N LYS A 48 -4.34 9.90 8.77
CA LYS A 48 -3.28 9.93 7.77
C LYS A 48 -1.90 9.91 8.41
N LYS A 49 -1.70 10.67 9.47
CA LYS A 49 -0.43 10.71 10.18
C LYS A 49 -0.07 9.36 10.80
N MET A 50 -1.03 8.74 11.47
CA MET A 50 -0.82 7.43 12.08
C MET A 50 -0.45 6.39 11.03
N ARG A 51 -1.20 6.32 9.94
CA ARG A 51 -0.96 5.35 8.89
C ARG A 51 0.35 5.60 8.15
N SER A 52 0.71 6.88 7.91
CA SER A 52 2.00 7.22 7.31
C SER A 52 3.17 6.77 8.18
N THR A 53 3.04 6.97 9.48
CA THR A 53 4.07 6.55 10.44
C THR A 53 4.24 5.04 10.44
N LEU A 54 3.14 4.29 10.40
CA LEU A 54 3.19 2.83 10.35
C LEU A 54 3.84 2.33 9.06
N ILE A 55 3.52 2.93 7.92
CA ILE A 55 4.12 2.57 6.63
C ILE A 55 5.62 2.87 6.64
N ASP A 56 6.02 4.01 7.16
CA ASP A 56 7.45 4.35 7.23
C ASP A 56 8.23 3.32 8.04
N LYS A 57 7.65 2.84 9.13
CA LYS A 57 8.27 1.78 9.94
C LYS A 57 8.28 0.44 9.22
N ALA A 58 7.29 0.18 8.39
CA ALA A 58 7.14 -1.09 7.68
C ALA A 58 7.88 -1.13 6.33
N ARG A 59 8.43 0.00 5.86
CA ARG A 59 9.11 0.06 4.55
C ARG A 59 10.15 -1.02 4.32
N PRO A 60 11.08 -1.28 5.24
CA PRO A 60 12.06 -2.34 5.01
C PRO A 60 11.43 -3.70 4.77
N LEU A 61 10.38 -4.02 5.53
CA LEU A 61 9.66 -5.27 5.38
C LEU A 61 8.94 -5.34 4.04
N LEU A 62 8.29 -4.24 3.64
CA LEU A 62 7.58 -4.18 2.36
C LEU A 62 8.55 -4.34 1.18
N TYR A 63 9.71 -3.70 1.23
CA TYR A 63 10.73 -3.83 0.21
C TYR A 63 11.19 -5.28 0.09
N GLN A 64 11.41 -5.93 1.22
CA GLN A 64 11.84 -7.32 1.23
C GLN A 64 10.77 -8.26 0.67
N VAL A 65 9.53 -8.14 1.15
CA VAL A 65 8.43 -9.02 0.74
C VAL A 65 8.15 -8.88 -0.75
N ILE A 66 8.00 -7.66 -1.23
CA ILE A 66 7.69 -7.44 -2.66
C ILE A 66 8.90 -7.78 -3.53
N GLY A 67 10.12 -7.50 -3.07
CA GLY A 67 11.33 -7.90 -3.77
C GLY A 67 11.43 -9.41 -3.92
N ASP A 68 11.12 -10.16 -2.87
CA ASP A 68 11.15 -11.63 -2.90
C ASP A 68 10.08 -12.19 -3.84
N ILE A 69 8.88 -11.62 -3.83
CA ILE A 69 7.77 -12.07 -4.68
C ILE A 69 8.04 -11.78 -6.16
N THR A 70 8.57 -10.60 -6.47
CA THR A 70 8.80 -10.17 -7.86
C THR A 70 10.13 -10.64 -8.41
N GLY A 71 11.06 -11.04 -7.54
CA GLY A 71 12.42 -11.43 -7.96
C GLY A 71 13.27 -10.26 -8.45
N THR A 72 12.90 -9.03 -8.10
CA THR A 72 13.65 -7.84 -8.49
C THR A 72 13.79 -6.90 -7.30
N LYS A 73 14.83 -6.07 -7.34
CA LYS A 73 15.06 -5.09 -6.28
C LYS A 73 14.02 -3.97 -6.36
N ILE A 74 13.51 -3.56 -5.19
CA ILE A 74 12.59 -2.44 -5.07
C ILE A 74 13.42 -1.17 -4.93
N LEU A 75 13.22 -0.21 -5.82
CA LEU A 75 13.96 1.05 -5.80
C LEU A 75 13.26 2.13 -4.97
N ASP A 76 11.92 2.11 -4.97
CA ASP A 76 11.15 3.13 -4.27
C ASP A 76 9.73 2.64 -4.00
N LEU A 77 9.07 3.30 -3.08
CA LEU A 77 7.67 3.05 -2.73
C LEU A 77 6.95 4.37 -2.56
N HIS A 78 5.90 4.55 -3.34
CA HIS A 78 4.97 5.67 -3.21
C HIS A 78 3.64 5.12 -2.70
N THR A 79 3.08 5.76 -1.69
CA THR A 79 1.81 5.28 -1.12
C THR A 79 1.01 6.45 -0.56
N ASP A 80 -0.30 6.32 -0.63
CA ASP A 80 -1.21 7.29 -0.04
C ASP A 80 -2.51 6.59 0.32
N ILE A 81 -3.29 7.24 1.17
CA ILE A 81 -4.60 6.75 1.59
C ILE A 81 -5.63 7.86 1.43
N SER A 82 -6.80 7.49 0.88
CA SER A 82 -7.95 8.38 0.83
C SER A 82 -8.81 8.16 2.07
N THR A 83 -8.96 9.20 2.88
CA THR A 83 -9.84 9.13 4.05
C THR A 83 -11.32 9.21 3.67
N GLU A 84 -11.63 9.56 2.42
CA GLU A 84 -13.01 9.61 1.92
C GLU A 84 -13.49 8.25 1.44
N SER A 85 -12.67 7.58 0.61
CA SER A 85 -13.04 6.29 0.03
C SER A 85 -12.55 5.09 0.85
N GLY A 86 -11.58 5.30 1.73
CA GLY A 86 -10.93 4.21 2.46
C GLY A 86 -10.01 3.38 1.59
N GLU A 87 -9.57 3.91 0.46
CA GLU A 87 -8.64 3.21 -0.43
C GLU A 87 -7.21 3.61 -0.13
N ARG A 88 -6.33 2.61 -0.07
CA ARG A 88 -4.88 2.82 -0.03
C ARG A 88 -4.27 2.31 -1.31
N VAL A 89 -3.30 3.04 -1.83
CA VAL A 89 -2.56 2.64 -3.04
C VAL A 89 -1.08 2.57 -2.69
N PHE A 90 -0.44 1.48 -3.13
CA PHE A 90 1.02 1.34 -3.11
C PHE A 90 1.51 1.31 -4.55
N VAL A 91 2.58 2.05 -4.83
CA VAL A 91 3.26 1.99 -6.13
C VAL A 91 4.73 1.66 -5.85
N PHE A 92 5.13 0.44 -6.18
CA PHE A 92 6.51 0.00 -6.02
C PHE A 92 7.26 0.20 -7.33
N ALA A 93 8.34 0.95 -7.28
CA ALA A 93 9.23 1.12 -8.45
C ALA A 93 10.30 0.03 -8.40
N LEU A 94 10.41 -0.72 -9.47
CA LEU A 94 11.29 -1.89 -9.56
C LEU A 94 12.55 -1.57 -10.37
N GLU A 95 13.63 -2.28 -10.09
CA GLU A 95 14.85 -2.18 -10.87
C GLU A 95 14.66 -2.75 -12.28
N ASN A 96 13.90 -3.84 -12.42
CA ASN A 96 13.68 -4.50 -13.70
C ASN A 96 12.23 -4.32 -14.16
N ASN A 97 12.03 -4.35 -15.48
CA ASN A 97 10.70 -4.28 -16.09
C ASN A 97 10.01 -5.64 -15.96
N LEU A 98 9.19 -5.80 -14.92
CA LEU A 98 8.52 -7.05 -14.63
C LEU A 98 7.47 -7.41 -15.69
N GLU A 99 6.76 -6.43 -16.24
CA GLU A 99 5.77 -6.65 -17.29
C GLU A 99 6.41 -7.29 -18.51
N LYS A 100 7.56 -6.76 -18.95
CA LYS A 100 8.30 -7.29 -20.08
C LYS A 100 8.77 -8.72 -19.82
N THR A 101 9.22 -8.99 -18.60
CA THR A 101 9.68 -10.33 -18.22
C THR A 101 8.54 -11.33 -18.27
N LEU A 102 7.34 -10.95 -17.78
CA LEU A 102 6.17 -11.83 -17.77
C LEU A 102 5.64 -12.09 -19.19
N VAL A 103 5.67 -11.08 -20.05
CA VAL A 103 5.18 -11.22 -21.44
C VAL A 103 6.03 -12.19 -22.23
N ARG A 104 7.31 -12.33 -21.92
CA ARG A 104 8.22 -13.25 -22.59
C ARG A 104 7.95 -14.73 -22.28
N LYS A 105 7.19 -14.98 -21.26
CA LYS A 105 6.80 -16.34 -20.92
C LYS A 105 5.60 -16.79 -21.74
#